data_8dacce44e18bb2aaa0a1bedd41be2a44
#
_entry.id   8dacce44e18bb2aaa0a1bedd41be2a44
#
_cell.length_a   1.000
_cell.length_b   1.000
_cell.length_c   1.000
_cell.angle_alpha   90.00
_cell.angle_beta   90.00
_cell.angle_gamma   90.00
#
_symmetry.space_group_name_H-M   'P 1'
#
loop_
_entity.id
_entity.type
_entity.pdbx_description
1 polymer ?
#
loop_
_entity_poly.entity_id
_entity_poly.type
_entity_poly.pdbx_seq_one_letter_code
_entity_poly.pdbx_strand_id
1 'polypeptide(L)'
;MINTLEALCEDKRNTVFVVSGKERHSLTRALGNIPNLGLAAEHGMFISWPTSKKEKRRWETLVPETDRTWRSLAVTIMEVYTSRTHGSYIEETEMKVLWQYRDADLEFGYLQARELEDHLSKYLRSYPVDILHGGVEEGGYVEVRPKGVNKGVLSMRIIKHLPLAAQKDRVDFCLVLGDDHCDEPMLSVMRQVGRRIAGVRRAKTGEPPLPDMPPTIPLVDVSSVDGYVSPELDVFTATVGKKPSAAASYLHDVAEAQELLDSLVKVSTRDPKFYSAIDLQQHIAGANTGMFGGMKTNLETITTGLPKSMSFGQMSAPDDDSDADREEKTSGFLNDYLGTIEDQNENDDEFIFF
;
A
#
# COMPACT_ATOMS: atom_id res chain seq x y z
N MET A 1 -15.85 -7.97 -2.52
CA MET A 1 -15.09 -6.78 -2.11
C MET A 1 -15.98 -5.59 -1.73
N ILE A 2 -16.78 -4.98 -2.61
CA ILE A 2 -17.59 -3.78 -2.27
C ILE A 2 -18.45 -4.01 -1.02
N ASN A 3 -19.22 -5.10 -0.95
CA ASN A 3 -20.05 -5.43 0.21
C ASN A 3 -19.23 -5.59 1.52
N THR A 4 -18.01 -6.11 1.41
CA THR A 4 -17.09 -6.27 2.54
C THR A 4 -16.60 -4.91 3.04
N LEU A 5 -16.25 -4.00 2.12
CA LEU A 5 -15.87 -2.63 2.46
C LEU A 5 -17.03 -1.86 3.09
N GLU A 6 -18.25 -1.99 2.55
CA GLU A 6 -19.45 -1.38 3.15
C GLU A 6 -19.66 -1.88 4.58
N ALA A 7 -19.59 -3.19 4.79
CA ALA A 7 -19.76 -3.78 6.12
C ALA A 7 -18.68 -3.33 7.11
N LEU A 8 -17.41 -3.22 6.70
CA LEU A 8 -16.33 -2.70 7.54
C LEU A 8 -16.54 -1.21 7.87
N CYS A 9 -17.03 -0.42 6.91
CA CYS A 9 -17.30 1.01 7.08
C CYS A 9 -18.58 1.31 7.89
N GLU A 10 -19.49 0.35 8.03
CA GLU A 10 -20.69 0.49 8.89
C GLU A 10 -20.32 0.50 10.38
N ASP A 11 -19.27 -0.20 10.76
CA ASP A 11 -18.77 -0.16 12.14
C ASP A 11 -17.99 1.14 12.38
N LYS A 12 -18.56 1.99 13.22
CA LYS A 12 -17.98 3.31 13.55
C LYS A 12 -16.65 3.26 14.28
N ARG A 13 -16.25 2.08 14.76
CA ARG A 13 -14.93 1.86 15.36
C ARG A 13 -13.85 1.74 14.31
N ASN A 14 -14.22 1.38 13.09
CA ASN A 14 -13.29 1.20 11.99
C ASN A 14 -13.17 2.49 11.18
N THR A 15 -11.97 2.76 10.74
CA THR A 15 -11.69 3.74 9.69
C THR A 15 -11.01 3.01 8.54
N VAL A 16 -11.64 3.00 7.38
CA VAL A 16 -11.19 2.29 6.20
C VAL A 16 -10.77 3.30 5.14
N PHE A 17 -9.60 3.12 4.56
CA PHE A 17 -9.12 3.90 3.42
C PHE A 17 -8.77 2.97 2.25
N VAL A 18 -9.12 3.41 1.05
CA VAL A 18 -8.57 2.87 -0.20
C VAL A 18 -7.60 3.91 -0.76
N VAL A 19 -6.37 3.46 -1.02
CA VAL A 19 -5.29 4.29 -1.57
C VAL A 19 -4.95 3.76 -2.96
N SER A 20 -5.04 4.60 -3.98
CA SER A 20 -4.88 4.18 -5.38
C SER A 20 -4.01 5.15 -6.17
N GLY A 21 -3.32 4.65 -7.19
CA GLY A 21 -2.65 5.46 -8.21
C GLY A 21 -3.61 6.14 -9.18
N LYS A 22 -4.88 5.69 -9.22
CA LYS A 22 -5.92 6.23 -10.11
C LYS A 22 -6.30 7.67 -9.76
N GLU A 23 -6.82 8.37 -10.75
CA GLU A 23 -7.33 9.73 -10.59
C GLU A 23 -8.56 9.80 -9.66
N ARG A 24 -8.76 10.96 -9.03
CA ARG A 24 -9.90 11.24 -8.15
C ARG A 24 -11.26 10.90 -8.78
N HIS A 25 -11.41 11.22 -10.05
CA HIS A 25 -12.66 11.00 -10.76
C HIS A 25 -12.98 9.51 -10.91
N SER A 26 -12.01 8.72 -11.36
CA SER A 26 -12.13 7.27 -11.53
C SER A 26 -12.40 6.57 -10.19
N LEU A 27 -11.63 6.93 -9.16
CA LEU A 27 -11.80 6.37 -7.82
C LEU A 27 -13.17 6.76 -7.20
N THR A 28 -13.62 8.01 -7.41
CA THR A 28 -14.95 8.44 -6.95
C THR A 28 -16.06 7.68 -7.65
N ARG A 29 -15.93 7.42 -8.96
CA ARG A 29 -16.93 6.65 -9.73
C ARG A 29 -17.04 5.23 -9.20
N ALA A 30 -15.92 4.60 -8.88
CA ALA A 30 -15.87 3.22 -8.42
C ALA A 30 -16.36 3.06 -6.98
N LEU A 31 -15.86 3.86 -6.05
CA LEU A 31 -16.00 3.64 -4.60
C LEU A 31 -16.65 4.82 -3.86
N GLY A 32 -16.92 5.92 -4.54
CA GLY A 32 -17.42 7.15 -3.90
C GLY A 32 -18.78 7.03 -3.22
N ASN A 33 -19.56 6.01 -3.59
CA ASN A 33 -20.88 5.74 -3.01
C ASN A 33 -20.84 4.98 -1.68
N ILE A 34 -19.68 4.41 -1.30
CA ILE A 34 -19.53 3.68 -0.04
C ILE A 34 -19.45 4.71 1.10
N PRO A 35 -20.42 4.68 2.04
CA PRO A 35 -20.40 5.62 3.17
C PRO A 35 -19.25 5.33 4.11
N ASN A 36 -18.73 6.36 4.74
CA ASN A 36 -17.63 6.29 5.71
C ASN A 36 -16.31 5.68 5.18
N LEU A 37 -16.20 5.46 3.88
CA LEU A 37 -14.95 5.05 3.25
C LEU A 37 -14.07 6.29 2.99
N GLY A 38 -12.85 6.28 3.47
CA GLY A 38 -11.81 7.23 3.08
C GLY A 38 -11.23 6.84 1.73
N LEU A 39 -10.92 7.82 0.88
CA LEU A 39 -10.29 7.59 -0.41
C LEU A 39 -9.04 8.45 -0.55
N ALA A 40 -7.99 7.88 -1.13
CA ALA A 40 -6.80 8.64 -1.51
C ALA A 40 -6.42 8.30 -2.95
N ALA A 41 -6.32 9.32 -3.77
CA ALA A 41 -6.04 9.23 -5.20
C ALA A 41 -4.63 9.70 -5.53
N GLU A 42 -4.12 9.29 -6.69
CA GLU A 42 -2.78 9.61 -7.19
C GLU A 42 -1.70 9.39 -6.11
N HIS A 43 -1.65 8.16 -5.57
CA HIS A 43 -0.70 7.73 -4.52
C HIS A 43 -0.71 8.59 -3.24
N GLY A 44 -1.86 9.22 -2.94
CA GLY A 44 -2.04 10.07 -1.76
C GLY A 44 -1.81 11.55 -1.99
N MET A 45 -1.73 12.01 -3.23
CA MET A 45 -1.69 13.44 -3.54
C MET A 45 -3.01 14.14 -3.24
N PHE A 46 -4.10 13.38 -3.34
CA PHE A 46 -5.43 13.80 -2.94
C PHE A 46 -6.00 12.86 -1.90
N ILE A 47 -6.67 13.43 -0.91
CA ILE A 47 -7.37 12.68 0.11
C ILE A 47 -8.83 13.15 0.22
N SER A 48 -9.71 12.21 0.41
CA SER A 48 -11.09 12.47 0.79
C SER A 48 -11.40 11.67 2.05
N TRP A 49 -11.64 12.41 3.12
CA TRP A 49 -11.94 11.82 4.42
C TRP A 49 -13.24 11.02 4.42
N PRO A 50 -13.39 10.04 5.33
CA PRO A 50 -14.65 9.34 5.53
C PRO A 50 -15.82 10.30 5.66
N THR A 51 -16.86 10.09 4.86
CA THR A 51 -18.00 11.00 4.76
C THR A 51 -19.30 10.20 4.87
N SER A 52 -20.27 10.71 5.62
CA SER A 52 -21.56 10.09 5.76
C SER A 52 -22.34 10.09 4.44
N LYS A 53 -23.28 9.15 4.28
CA LYS A 53 -24.13 9.04 3.07
C LYS A 53 -24.90 10.34 2.70
N LYS A 54 -25.06 11.25 3.66
CA LYS A 54 -25.81 12.51 3.48
C LYS A 54 -24.93 13.67 3.03
N GLU A 55 -23.62 13.53 3.12
CA GLU A 55 -22.67 14.61 2.83
C GLU A 55 -21.99 14.37 1.49
N LYS A 56 -21.76 15.45 0.75
CA LYS A 56 -21.02 15.37 -0.51
C LYS A 56 -19.54 15.18 -0.20
N ARG A 57 -18.92 14.15 -0.80
CA ARG A 57 -17.48 13.90 -0.72
C ARG A 57 -16.68 15.13 -1.16
N ARG A 58 -15.67 15.49 -0.37
CA ARG A 58 -14.74 16.59 -0.68
C ARG A 58 -13.33 16.03 -0.78
N TRP A 59 -12.60 16.53 -1.75
CA TRP A 59 -11.21 16.19 -1.96
C TRP A 59 -10.32 17.35 -1.48
N GLU A 60 -9.27 17.01 -0.77
CA GLU A 60 -8.21 17.91 -0.32
C GLU A 60 -6.91 17.50 -1.01
N THR A 61 -6.10 18.46 -1.43
CA THR A 61 -4.77 18.17 -1.93
C THR A 61 -3.78 18.13 -0.78
N LEU A 62 -2.89 17.13 -0.79
CA LEU A 62 -1.77 17.03 0.15
C LEU A 62 -0.52 17.71 -0.38
N VAL A 63 -0.51 18.03 -1.66
CA VAL A 63 0.58 18.75 -2.31
C VAL A 63 0.38 20.24 -2.09
N PRO A 64 1.36 20.96 -1.55
CA PRO A 64 1.31 22.42 -1.50
C PRO A 64 1.05 22.99 -2.89
N GLU A 65 0.36 24.12 -2.99
CA GLU A 65 0.29 24.88 -4.25
C GLU A 65 1.70 25.32 -4.62
N THR A 66 2.37 24.49 -5.39
CA THR A 66 3.70 24.74 -5.90
C THR A 66 3.65 25.10 -7.37
N ASP A 67 4.68 25.79 -7.81
CA ASP A 67 4.91 26.09 -9.22
C ASP A 67 4.77 24.80 -10.08
N ARG A 68 3.81 24.81 -10.98
CA ARG A 68 3.53 23.69 -11.90
C ARG A 68 4.26 23.85 -13.25
N THR A 69 5.15 24.81 -13.38
CA THR A 69 5.89 25.06 -14.64
C THR A 69 6.77 23.87 -15.03
N TRP A 70 7.16 23.03 -14.07
CA TRP A 70 7.86 21.79 -14.32
C TRP A 70 7.10 20.85 -15.28
N ARG A 71 5.74 20.87 -15.26
CA ARG A 71 4.92 19.98 -16.09
C ARG A 71 5.13 20.25 -17.58
N SER A 72 4.99 21.49 -18.00
CA SER A 72 5.18 21.86 -19.40
C SER A 72 6.61 21.56 -19.87
N LEU A 73 7.60 21.75 -18.99
CA LEU A 73 8.98 21.38 -19.29
C LEU A 73 9.15 19.87 -19.42
N ALA A 74 8.58 19.08 -18.51
CA ALA A 74 8.60 17.62 -18.56
C ALA A 74 7.95 17.11 -19.85
N VAL A 75 6.73 17.58 -20.16
CA VAL A 75 6.00 17.22 -21.39
C VAL A 75 6.84 17.53 -22.61
N THR A 76 7.43 18.73 -22.73
CA THR A 76 8.27 19.11 -23.87
C THR A 76 9.46 18.18 -24.06
N ILE A 77 10.10 17.76 -22.95
CA ILE A 77 11.21 16.78 -23.01
C ILE A 77 10.68 15.42 -23.46
N MET A 78 9.57 14.95 -22.86
CA MET A 78 8.97 13.66 -23.19
C MET A 78 8.48 13.59 -24.65
N GLU A 79 7.96 14.68 -25.22
CA GLU A 79 7.56 14.77 -26.63
C GLU A 79 8.71 14.45 -27.59
N VAL A 80 9.93 14.88 -27.28
CA VAL A 80 11.13 14.56 -28.06
C VAL A 80 11.39 13.06 -28.09
N TYR A 81 11.19 12.39 -26.94
CA TYR A 81 11.35 10.93 -26.83
C TYR A 81 10.20 10.18 -27.49
N THR A 82 8.98 10.68 -27.35
CA THR A 82 7.80 10.10 -28.03
C THR A 82 7.96 10.15 -29.54
N SER A 83 8.46 11.24 -30.10
CA SER A 83 8.62 11.38 -31.55
C SER A 83 9.61 10.39 -32.16
N ARG A 84 10.54 9.84 -31.38
CA ARG A 84 11.59 8.92 -31.87
C ARG A 84 11.42 7.48 -31.36
N THR A 85 10.42 7.22 -30.49
CA THR A 85 10.15 5.89 -29.92
C THR A 85 8.75 5.47 -30.32
N HIS A 86 8.65 4.68 -31.38
CA HIS A 86 7.37 4.18 -31.86
C HIS A 86 6.70 3.30 -30.79
N GLY A 87 5.41 3.51 -30.54
CA GLY A 87 4.65 2.82 -29.50
C GLY A 87 4.71 3.50 -28.13
N SER A 88 5.53 4.57 -27.95
CA SER A 88 5.49 5.35 -26.73
C SER A 88 4.46 6.48 -26.80
N TYR A 89 3.96 6.90 -25.64
CA TYR A 89 3.02 8.01 -25.50
C TYR A 89 3.15 8.70 -24.16
N ILE A 90 2.61 9.92 -24.08
CA ILE A 90 2.57 10.70 -22.85
C ILE A 90 1.17 10.60 -22.25
N GLU A 91 1.12 10.34 -20.96
CA GLU A 91 -0.10 10.35 -20.15
C GLU A 91 0.03 11.44 -19.11
N GLU A 92 -0.98 12.30 -19.02
CA GLU A 92 -1.04 13.37 -18.02
C GLU A 92 -2.22 13.15 -17.11
N THR A 93 -1.96 13.05 -15.81
CA THR A 93 -3.00 13.12 -14.80
C THR A 93 -3.00 14.50 -14.14
N GLU A 94 -3.78 14.69 -13.09
CA GLU A 94 -3.87 15.99 -12.43
C GLU A 94 -2.54 16.41 -11.76
N MET A 95 -1.78 15.46 -11.20
CA MET A 95 -0.55 15.74 -10.45
C MET A 95 0.72 15.15 -11.05
N LYS A 96 0.64 14.23 -11.98
CA LYS A 96 1.81 13.55 -12.55
C LYS A 96 1.79 13.59 -14.08
N VAL A 97 2.96 13.39 -14.66
CA VAL A 97 3.16 13.20 -16.10
C VAL A 97 3.96 11.93 -16.27
N LEU A 98 3.48 11.04 -17.12
CA LEU A 98 4.11 9.76 -17.42
C LEU A 98 4.49 9.69 -18.90
N TRP A 99 5.65 9.12 -19.17
CA TRP A 99 6.03 8.67 -20.49
C TRP A 99 5.99 7.16 -20.50
N GLN A 100 5.00 6.61 -21.22
CA GLN A 100 4.75 5.17 -21.33
C GLN A 100 5.48 4.62 -22.54
N TYR A 101 6.14 3.44 -22.40
CA TYR A 101 6.80 2.76 -23.51
C TYR A 101 6.46 1.26 -23.60
N ARG A 102 5.34 0.85 -22.97
CA ARG A 102 4.90 -0.55 -22.95
C ARG A 102 4.62 -1.14 -24.34
N ASP A 103 4.16 -0.30 -25.28
CA ASP A 103 3.85 -0.70 -26.67
C ASP A 103 5.02 -0.44 -27.62
N ALA A 104 6.19 -0.06 -27.10
CA ALA A 104 7.41 0.12 -27.86
C ALA A 104 8.23 -1.19 -27.92
N ASP A 105 9.24 -1.23 -28.78
CA ASP A 105 10.28 -2.25 -28.69
C ASP A 105 10.91 -2.22 -27.28
N LEU A 106 10.93 -3.35 -26.59
CA LEU A 106 11.26 -3.43 -25.17
C LEU A 106 12.68 -2.94 -24.88
N GLU A 107 13.67 -3.36 -25.67
CA GLU A 107 15.06 -2.97 -25.47
C GLU A 107 15.29 -1.50 -25.82
N PHE A 108 14.74 -1.07 -26.95
CA PHE A 108 14.87 0.32 -27.39
C PHE A 108 14.09 1.27 -26.46
N GLY A 109 12.87 0.90 -26.07
CA GLY A 109 12.05 1.65 -25.12
C GLY A 109 12.74 1.85 -23.79
N TYR A 110 13.34 0.79 -23.24
CA TYR A 110 14.12 0.85 -22.01
C TYR A 110 15.34 1.78 -22.12
N LEU A 111 16.10 1.69 -23.23
CA LEU A 111 17.24 2.58 -23.45
C LEU A 111 16.80 4.06 -23.54
N GLN A 112 15.69 4.32 -24.24
CA GLN A 112 15.12 5.66 -24.32
C GLN A 112 14.60 6.16 -22.98
N ALA A 113 13.99 5.29 -22.16
CA ALA A 113 13.55 5.61 -20.82
C ALA A 113 14.70 6.02 -19.91
N ARG A 114 15.82 5.29 -19.94
CA ARG A 114 17.03 5.63 -19.19
C ARG A 114 17.61 6.99 -19.58
N GLU A 115 17.69 7.25 -20.87
CA GLU A 115 18.18 8.54 -21.39
C GLU A 115 17.22 9.68 -21.01
N LEU A 116 15.90 9.44 -21.11
CA LEU A 116 14.87 10.39 -20.69
C LEU A 116 14.98 10.72 -19.19
N GLU A 117 15.14 9.70 -18.34
CA GLU A 117 15.31 9.85 -16.89
C GLU A 117 16.51 10.76 -16.57
N ASP A 118 17.65 10.53 -17.23
CA ASP A 118 18.86 11.36 -17.07
C ASP A 118 18.60 12.82 -17.49
N HIS A 119 17.91 13.04 -18.61
CA HIS A 119 17.57 14.38 -19.09
C HIS A 119 16.59 15.08 -18.15
N LEU A 120 15.51 14.41 -17.76
CA LEU A 120 14.55 14.97 -16.81
C LEU A 120 15.23 15.33 -15.49
N SER A 121 16.07 14.44 -14.96
CA SER A 121 16.83 14.68 -13.72
C SER A 121 17.74 15.92 -13.80
N LYS A 122 18.32 16.16 -14.97
CA LYS A 122 19.17 17.32 -15.22
C LYS A 122 18.36 18.61 -15.31
N TYR A 123 17.28 18.62 -16.09
CA TYR A 123 16.53 19.83 -16.37
C TYR A 123 15.53 20.20 -15.28
N LEU A 124 15.01 19.20 -14.54
CA LEU A 124 14.08 19.41 -13.43
C LEU A 124 14.74 19.51 -12.06
N ARG A 125 16.07 19.53 -11.99
CA ARG A 125 16.83 19.52 -10.73
C ARG A 125 16.44 20.63 -9.74
N SER A 126 16.00 21.79 -10.23
CA SER A 126 15.59 22.94 -9.41
C SER A 126 14.12 22.87 -8.94
N TYR A 127 13.35 21.95 -9.46
CA TYR A 127 11.94 21.79 -9.10
C TYR A 127 11.76 20.73 -8.00
N PRO A 128 10.76 20.89 -7.12
CA PRO A 128 10.47 19.92 -6.09
C PRO A 128 9.68 18.73 -6.66
N VAL A 129 10.31 17.96 -7.53
CA VAL A 129 9.73 16.78 -8.18
C VAL A 129 10.59 15.55 -7.96
N ASP A 130 9.96 14.39 -7.98
CA ASP A 130 10.59 13.08 -8.05
C ASP A 130 10.41 12.53 -9.48
N ILE A 131 11.43 11.84 -9.98
CA ILE A 131 11.42 11.15 -11.25
C ILE A 131 11.56 9.66 -10.92
N LEU A 132 10.65 8.86 -11.42
CA LEU A 132 10.57 7.43 -11.14
C LEU A 132 10.55 6.66 -12.45
N HIS A 133 11.22 5.52 -12.47
CA HIS A 133 11.18 4.56 -13.55
C HIS A 133 10.58 3.28 -13.00
N GLY A 134 9.43 2.87 -13.51
CA GLY A 134 8.69 1.70 -13.04
C GLY A 134 8.27 0.78 -14.18
N GLY A 135 7.72 -0.39 -13.81
CA GLY A 135 7.12 -1.34 -14.75
C GLY A 135 8.09 -1.92 -15.79
N VAL A 136 9.38 -2.02 -15.50
CA VAL A 136 10.42 -2.39 -16.50
C VAL A 136 10.16 -3.76 -17.11
N GLU A 137 9.59 -4.71 -16.36
CA GLU A 137 9.29 -6.07 -16.82
C GLU A 137 8.07 -6.12 -17.75
N GLU A 138 7.17 -5.14 -17.66
CA GLU A 138 5.90 -5.07 -18.39
C GLU A 138 5.88 -3.96 -19.45
N GLY A 139 7.07 -3.48 -19.87
CA GLY A 139 7.18 -2.41 -20.85
C GLY A 139 7.30 -1.00 -20.28
N GLY A 140 7.18 -0.80 -19.02
CA GLY A 140 7.63 0.32 -18.22
C GLY A 140 7.17 1.75 -18.57
N TYR A 141 7.44 2.63 -17.61
CA TYR A 141 7.16 4.07 -17.74
C TYR A 141 8.20 4.92 -17.00
N VAL A 142 8.32 6.19 -17.38
CA VAL A 142 9.03 7.23 -16.63
C VAL A 142 8.00 8.25 -16.13
N GLU A 143 7.89 8.39 -14.81
CA GLU A 143 6.94 9.28 -14.14
C GLU A 143 7.65 10.49 -13.56
N VAL A 144 7.07 11.68 -13.71
CA VAL A 144 7.44 12.91 -13.00
C VAL A 144 6.27 13.33 -12.14
N ARG A 145 6.52 13.47 -10.83
CA ARG A 145 5.49 13.86 -9.84
C ARG A 145 6.03 14.81 -8.78
N PRO A 146 5.17 15.55 -8.07
CA PRO A 146 5.59 16.37 -6.93
C PRO A 146 6.28 15.55 -5.85
N LYS A 147 7.37 16.10 -5.31
CA LYS A 147 8.17 15.49 -4.25
C LYS A 147 7.46 15.52 -2.89
N GLY A 148 7.75 14.51 -2.08
CA GLY A 148 7.37 14.51 -0.67
C GLY A 148 5.99 13.92 -0.37
N VAL A 149 5.30 13.38 -1.38
CA VAL A 149 4.06 12.63 -1.21
C VAL A 149 4.27 11.21 -1.68
N ASN A 150 4.03 10.26 -0.80
CA ASN A 150 3.97 8.83 -1.08
C ASN A 150 3.00 8.17 -0.10
N LYS A 151 2.65 6.92 -0.34
CA LYS A 151 1.70 6.17 0.50
C LYS A 151 2.14 6.04 1.97
N GLY A 152 3.44 6.04 2.27
CA GLY A 152 3.95 6.04 3.65
C GLY A 152 3.71 7.37 4.38
N VAL A 153 3.98 8.50 3.72
CA VAL A 153 3.66 9.84 4.26
C VAL A 153 2.16 10.00 4.46
N LEU A 154 1.37 9.51 3.51
CA LEU A 154 -0.09 9.50 3.60
C LEU A 154 -0.56 8.73 4.84
N SER A 155 -0.07 7.50 5.06
CA SER A 155 -0.47 6.67 6.22
C SER A 155 -0.20 7.37 7.55
N MET A 156 0.95 8.01 7.70
CA MET A 156 1.28 8.82 8.86
C MET A 156 0.31 10.00 9.03
N ARG A 157 -0.08 10.63 7.93
CA ARG A 157 -1.04 11.72 7.94
C ARG A 157 -2.44 11.26 8.30
N ILE A 158 -2.89 10.11 7.79
CA ILE A 158 -4.17 9.51 8.16
C ILE A 158 -4.23 9.31 9.67
N ILE A 159 -3.25 8.63 10.27
CA ILE A 159 -3.20 8.40 11.73
C ILE A 159 -3.32 9.71 12.50
N LYS A 160 -2.61 10.76 12.10
CA LYS A 160 -2.61 12.07 12.78
C LYS A 160 -3.93 12.83 12.68
N HIS A 161 -4.73 12.55 11.64
CA HIS A 161 -5.97 13.27 11.37
C HIS A 161 -7.23 12.45 11.66
N LEU A 162 -7.07 11.20 12.11
CA LEU A 162 -8.22 10.46 12.59
C LEU A 162 -8.91 11.24 13.70
N PRO A 163 -10.24 11.44 13.64
CA PRO A 163 -10.96 12.18 14.66
C PRO A 163 -10.88 11.39 15.97
N LEU A 164 -9.95 11.78 16.81
CA LEU A 164 -9.86 11.32 18.19
C LEU A 164 -11.01 11.98 18.93
N ALA A 165 -12.19 11.40 18.88
CA ALA A 165 -13.42 11.94 19.48
C ALA A 165 -13.32 12.14 21.00
N ALA A 166 -12.38 11.48 21.66
CA ALA A 166 -11.93 11.74 23.01
C ALA A 166 -10.53 11.12 23.17
N GLN A 167 -9.74 11.59 24.14
CA GLN A 167 -8.40 11.01 24.46
C GLN A 167 -8.40 9.49 24.74
N LYS A 168 -9.55 8.82 24.71
CA LYS A 168 -9.73 7.38 24.88
C LYS A 168 -9.66 6.57 23.59
N ASP A 169 -9.87 7.19 22.43
CA ASP A 169 -10.06 6.47 21.16
C ASP A 169 -8.81 6.61 20.28
N ARG A 170 -7.65 6.23 20.82
CA ARG A 170 -6.42 6.11 20.02
C ARG A 170 -6.49 4.86 19.17
N VAL A 171 -5.84 4.91 18.00
CA VAL A 171 -5.70 3.75 17.12
C VAL A 171 -5.00 2.62 17.88
N ASP A 172 -5.67 1.48 18.06
CA ASP A 172 -5.18 0.29 18.76
C ASP A 172 -4.93 -0.90 17.82
N PHE A 173 -5.48 -0.84 16.62
CA PHE A 173 -5.31 -1.83 15.55
C PHE A 173 -5.07 -1.16 14.21
N CYS A 174 -4.16 -1.71 13.40
CA CYS A 174 -3.93 -1.26 12.05
C CYS A 174 -3.60 -2.46 11.14
N LEU A 175 -4.35 -2.62 10.06
CA LEU A 175 -4.06 -3.56 8.98
C LEU A 175 -3.72 -2.77 7.71
N VAL A 176 -2.62 -3.12 7.06
CA VAL A 176 -2.16 -2.51 5.82
C VAL A 176 -1.88 -3.60 4.80
N LEU A 177 -2.57 -3.52 3.68
CA LEU A 177 -2.41 -4.43 2.53
C LEU A 177 -1.89 -3.64 1.33
N GLY A 178 -1.04 -4.27 0.55
CA GLY A 178 -0.51 -3.68 -0.68
C GLY A 178 0.01 -4.76 -1.61
N ASP A 179 -0.03 -4.53 -2.91
CA ASP A 179 0.40 -5.52 -3.92
C ASP A 179 1.45 -4.97 -4.89
N ASP A 180 1.81 -3.70 -4.83
CA ASP A 180 2.75 -3.11 -5.77
C ASP A 180 3.98 -2.48 -5.09
N HIS A 181 4.97 -2.14 -5.90
CA HIS A 181 6.19 -1.46 -5.46
C HIS A 181 5.91 -0.08 -4.85
N CYS A 182 4.88 0.61 -5.31
CA CYS A 182 4.49 1.91 -4.75
C CYS A 182 3.90 1.82 -3.33
N ASP A 183 3.60 0.60 -2.82
CA ASP A 183 3.16 0.32 -1.45
C ASP A 183 4.30 0.16 -0.46
N GLU A 184 5.46 -0.21 -0.94
CA GLU A 184 6.60 -0.49 -0.08
C GLU A 184 6.90 0.63 0.93
N PRO A 185 6.78 1.94 0.57
CA PRO A 185 6.89 3.02 1.55
C PRO A 185 5.85 2.94 2.67
N MET A 186 4.61 2.57 2.35
CA MET A 186 3.51 2.42 3.31
C MET A 186 3.73 1.21 4.22
N LEU A 187 4.00 0.06 3.64
CA LEU A 187 4.28 -1.18 4.36
C LEU A 187 5.48 -1.01 5.30
N SER A 188 6.56 -0.39 4.81
CA SER A 188 7.77 -0.09 5.59
C SER A 188 7.47 0.83 6.77
N VAL A 189 6.83 1.97 6.54
CA VAL A 189 6.53 2.96 7.58
C VAL A 189 5.63 2.37 8.64
N MET A 190 4.55 1.69 8.25
CA MET A 190 3.60 1.13 9.20
C MET A 190 4.21 -0.02 10.02
N ARG A 191 5.05 -0.85 9.41
CA ARG A 191 5.83 -1.86 10.14
C ARG A 191 6.76 -1.21 11.16
N GLN A 192 7.41 -0.08 10.83
CA GLN A 192 8.26 0.65 11.77
C GLN A 192 7.45 1.25 12.93
N VAL A 193 6.24 1.80 12.67
CA VAL A 193 5.32 2.25 13.72
C VAL A 193 5.00 1.11 14.70
N GLY A 194 4.55 -0.03 14.20
CA GLY A 194 4.23 -1.19 15.03
C GLY A 194 5.42 -1.68 15.86
N ARG A 195 6.60 -1.78 15.25
CA ARG A 195 7.82 -2.18 15.96
C ARG A 195 8.23 -1.19 17.05
N ARG A 196 8.11 0.12 16.79
CA ARG A 196 8.38 1.15 17.78
C ARG A 196 7.48 0.98 19.02
N ILE A 197 6.16 0.86 18.82
CA ILE A 197 5.21 0.69 19.91
C ILE A 197 5.46 -0.62 20.66
N ALA A 198 5.65 -1.73 19.95
CA ALA A 198 5.98 -3.02 20.55
C ALA A 198 7.30 -2.94 21.35
N GLY A 199 8.32 -2.24 20.85
CA GLY A 199 9.57 -2.03 21.56
C GLY A 199 9.39 -1.27 22.89
N VAL A 200 8.57 -0.21 22.89
CA VAL A 200 8.24 0.53 24.11
C VAL A 200 7.47 -0.37 25.12
N ARG A 201 6.54 -1.18 24.65
CA ARG A 201 5.77 -2.14 25.46
C ARG A 201 6.70 -3.17 26.11
N ARG A 202 7.58 -3.80 25.32
CA ARG A 202 8.56 -4.79 25.78
C ARG A 202 9.56 -4.22 26.81
N ALA A 203 10.02 -3.00 26.60
CA ALA A 203 10.90 -2.33 27.56
C ALA A 203 10.24 -2.12 28.92
N LYS A 204 8.91 -1.87 28.96
CA LYS A 204 8.15 -1.73 30.21
C LYS A 204 7.94 -3.08 30.93
N THR A 205 7.80 -4.18 30.18
CA THR A 205 7.61 -5.52 30.75
C THR A 205 8.93 -6.24 31.07
N GLY A 206 10.07 -5.64 30.71
CA GLY A 206 11.40 -6.26 30.91
C GLY A 206 11.72 -7.37 29.91
N GLU A 207 10.96 -7.45 28.81
CA GLU A 207 11.23 -8.40 27.75
C GLU A 207 12.42 -8.00 26.90
N PRO A 208 13.11 -8.97 26.25
CA PRO A 208 14.23 -8.66 25.36
C PRO A 208 13.79 -7.77 24.20
N PRO A 209 14.67 -6.89 23.69
CA PRO A 209 14.39 -6.03 22.54
C PRO A 209 14.01 -6.86 21.31
N LEU A 210 13.26 -6.25 20.42
CA LEU A 210 12.98 -6.87 19.11
C LEU A 210 14.29 -7.00 18.30
N PRO A 211 14.43 -8.06 17.49
CA PRO A 211 15.56 -8.18 16.56
C PRO A 211 15.68 -6.93 15.66
N ASP A 212 16.86 -6.62 15.21
CA ASP A 212 17.06 -5.50 14.29
C ASP A 212 16.25 -5.69 13.00
N MET A 213 15.88 -4.56 12.39
CA MET A 213 15.23 -4.61 11.07
C MET A 213 16.25 -4.95 9.99
N PRO A 214 15.83 -5.60 8.91
CA PRO A 214 16.70 -5.79 7.76
C PRO A 214 17.28 -4.46 7.27
N PRO A 215 18.57 -4.40 6.92
CA PRO A 215 19.22 -3.16 6.49
C PRO A 215 18.65 -2.57 5.19
N THR A 216 17.87 -3.37 4.45
CA THR A 216 17.18 -2.96 3.21
C THR A 216 15.96 -2.09 3.45
N ILE A 217 15.48 -1.99 4.69
CA ILE A 217 14.32 -1.15 5.04
C ILE A 217 14.82 0.23 5.49
N PRO A 218 14.57 1.32 4.74
CA PRO A 218 14.93 2.66 5.16
C PRO A 218 14.30 3.00 6.51
N LEU A 219 15.09 3.56 7.44
CA LEU A 219 14.57 4.03 8.71
C LEU A 219 13.92 5.40 8.53
N VAL A 220 12.69 5.54 9.03
CA VAL A 220 11.91 6.78 9.00
C VAL A 220 11.62 7.22 10.43
N ASP A 221 11.59 8.52 10.70
CA ASP A 221 11.14 9.02 12.00
C ASP A 221 9.62 8.86 12.14
N VAL A 222 9.23 7.79 12.80
CA VAL A 222 7.83 7.45 13.09
C VAL A 222 7.35 7.96 14.46
N SER A 223 8.19 8.68 15.21
CA SER A 223 7.85 9.20 16.54
C SER A 223 6.69 10.20 16.52
N SER A 224 6.50 10.84 15.37
CA SER A 224 5.47 11.87 15.19
C SER A 224 4.04 11.38 15.33
N VAL A 225 3.79 10.07 15.38
CA VAL A 225 2.44 9.48 15.61
C VAL A 225 2.24 8.94 17.03
N ASP A 226 3.25 8.97 17.90
CA ASP A 226 3.18 8.41 19.25
C ASP A 226 1.99 8.95 20.08
N GLY A 227 1.60 10.21 19.85
CA GLY A 227 0.47 10.84 20.53
C GLY A 227 -0.92 10.38 20.04
N TYR A 228 -0.99 9.76 18.87
CA TYR A 228 -2.22 9.41 18.16
C TYR A 228 -2.56 7.92 18.22
N VAL A 229 -1.59 7.10 18.60
CA VAL A 229 -1.74 5.66 18.67
C VAL A 229 -1.77 5.16 20.12
N SER A 230 -2.44 4.03 20.33
CA SER A 230 -2.47 3.36 21.64
C SER A 230 -1.10 2.76 21.96
N PRO A 231 -0.71 2.72 23.26
CA PRO A 231 0.42 1.92 23.69
C PRO A 231 0.28 0.42 23.39
N GLU A 232 -0.96 -0.02 23.17
CA GLU A 232 -1.31 -1.41 22.85
C GLU A 232 -1.55 -1.60 21.33
N LEU A 233 -1.16 -0.63 20.49
CA LEU A 233 -1.34 -0.74 19.05
C LEU A 233 -0.67 -2.00 18.50
N ASP A 234 -1.45 -2.78 17.77
CA ASP A 234 -0.96 -3.86 16.92
C ASP A 234 -1.06 -3.47 15.44
N VAL A 235 0.04 -3.60 14.73
CA VAL A 235 0.14 -3.27 13.30
C VAL A 235 0.44 -4.53 12.51
N PHE A 236 -0.42 -4.81 11.53
CA PHE A 236 -0.26 -5.90 10.57
C PHE A 236 -0.02 -5.32 9.19
N THR A 237 1.05 -5.76 8.54
CA THR A 237 1.39 -5.39 7.18
C THR A 237 1.53 -6.64 6.34
N ALA A 238 0.83 -6.72 5.22
CA ALA A 238 0.96 -7.84 4.31
C ALA A 238 1.04 -7.38 2.85
N THR A 239 1.92 -7.99 2.08
CA THR A 239 1.93 -7.87 0.63
C THR A 239 1.09 -8.97 0.02
N VAL A 240 0.36 -8.67 -1.06
CA VAL A 240 -0.35 -9.67 -1.84
C VAL A 240 0.60 -10.20 -2.92
N GLY A 241 0.71 -11.51 -3.01
CA GLY A 241 1.71 -12.17 -3.84
C GLY A 241 3.03 -12.46 -3.10
N LYS A 242 3.73 -13.50 -3.52
CA LYS A 242 5.04 -13.93 -2.98
C LYS A 242 6.15 -13.16 -3.65
N LYS A 243 6.48 -11.99 -3.14
CA LYS A 243 7.56 -11.14 -3.64
C LYS A 243 8.35 -10.50 -2.50
N PRO A 244 9.59 -10.07 -2.74
CA PRO A 244 10.34 -9.30 -1.74
C PRO A 244 9.57 -8.04 -1.36
N SER A 245 9.33 -7.84 -0.06
CA SER A 245 8.56 -6.71 0.44
C SER A 245 9.03 -6.27 1.83
N ALA A 246 8.80 -5.00 2.16
CA ALA A 246 8.95 -4.45 3.51
C ALA A 246 7.84 -4.91 4.46
N ALA A 247 6.77 -5.53 3.99
CA ALA A 247 5.70 -6.08 4.81
C ALA A 247 6.24 -7.14 5.80
N ALA A 248 5.52 -7.34 6.91
CA ALA A 248 5.85 -8.38 7.88
C ALA A 248 5.38 -9.77 7.43
N SER A 249 4.34 -9.81 6.59
CA SER A 249 3.68 -11.02 6.11
C SER A 249 3.35 -10.90 4.62
N TYR A 250 2.88 -11.97 4.03
CA TYR A 250 2.33 -11.97 2.68
C TYR A 250 1.02 -12.77 2.65
N LEU A 251 0.17 -12.44 1.71
CA LEU A 251 -1.00 -13.20 1.29
C LEU A 251 -0.70 -13.80 -0.08
N HIS A 252 -1.18 -15.00 -0.34
CA HIS A 252 -0.84 -15.68 -1.60
C HIS A 252 -1.42 -14.97 -2.82
N ASP A 253 -2.66 -14.52 -2.68
CA ASP A 253 -3.42 -13.91 -3.76
C ASP A 253 -4.55 -13.02 -3.21
N VAL A 254 -5.31 -12.49 -4.14
CA VAL A 254 -6.48 -11.66 -3.93
C VAL A 254 -7.59 -12.37 -3.17
N ALA A 255 -7.77 -13.68 -3.41
CA ALA A 255 -8.81 -14.45 -2.75
C ALA A 255 -8.53 -14.55 -1.24
N GLU A 256 -7.28 -14.80 -0.87
CA GLU A 256 -6.86 -14.83 0.54
C GLU A 256 -7.01 -13.45 1.22
N ALA A 257 -6.72 -12.36 0.50
CA ALA A 257 -6.96 -11.02 1.01
C ALA A 257 -8.47 -10.76 1.23
N GLN A 258 -9.33 -11.22 0.31
CA GLN A 258 -10.78 -11.13 0.48
C GLN A 258 -11.26 -11.95 1.68
N GLU A 259 -10.75 -13.16 1.89
CA GLU A 259 -11.09 -14.01 3.04
C GLU A 259 -10.68 -13.35 4.36
N LEU A 260 -9.49 -12.71 4.39
CA LEU A 260 -9.02 -11.95 5.54
C LEU A 260 -9.99 -10.81 5.89
N LEU A 261 -10.40 -10.01 4.89
CA LEU A 261 -11.33 -8.90 5.08
C LEU A 261 -12.74 -9.39 5.50
N ASP A 262 -13.23 -10.47 4.92
CA ASP A 262 -14.50 -11.09 5.31
C ASP A 262 -14.45 -11.64 6.75
N SER A 263 -13.30 -12.10 7.19
CA SER A 263 -13.07 -12.53 8.57
C SER A 263 -13.07 -11.35 9.55
N LEU A 264 -12.49 -10.21 9.14
CA LEU A 264 -12.59 -8.96 9.91
C LEU A 264 -14.05 -8.50 10.07
N VAL A 265 -14.86 -8.57 9.02
CA VAL A 265 -16.30 -8.27 9.11
C VAL A 265 -16.98 -9.17 10.14
N LYS A 266 -16.69 -10.47 10.11
CA LYS A 266 -17.26 -11.43 11.07
C LYS A 266 -16.85 -11.12 12.52
N VAL A 267 -15.62 -10.69 12.74
CA VAL A 267 -15.12 -10.28 14.06
C VAL A 267 -15.78 -8.96 14.47
N SER A 268 -15.86 -7.99 13.57
CA SER A 268 -16.49 -6.69 13.83
C SER A 268 -17.96 -6.80 14.23
N THR A 269 -18.67 -7.79 13.71
CA THR A 269 -20.10 -8.02 14.01
C THR A 269 -20.36 -8.87 15.27
N ARG A 270 -19.36 -9.62 15.74
CA ARG A 270 -19.44 -10.43 16.95
C ARG A 270 -19.01 -9.59 18.15
N ASP A 271 -19.83 -9.44 19.13
CA ASP A 271 -19.69 -8.76 20.44
C ASP A 271 -18.46 -7.83 20.68
N PRO A 272 -18.69 -6.54 21.03
CA PRO A 272 -17.64 -5.53 21.24
C PRO A 272 -16.57 -5.86 22.29
N LYS A 273 -16.74 -6.92 23.07
CA LYS A 273 -15.82 -7.32 24.14
C LYS A 273 -14.71 -8.29 23.70
N PHE A 274 -14.74 -8.81 22.48
CA PHE A 274 -13.81 -9.84 21.99
C PHE A 274 -12.95 -9.39 20.81
N TYR A 275 -12.53 -8.14 20.77
CA TYR A 275 -11.43 -7.73 19.91
C TYR A 275 -10.11 -8.16 20.53
N SER A 276 -9.70 -9.39 20.29
CA SER A 276 -8.33 -9.76 20.56
C SER A 276 -7.60 -9.91 19.20
N ALA A 277 -6.44 -9.31 19.10
CA ALA A 277 -5.48 -9.52 18.02
C ALA A 277 -5.18 -11.02 17.77
N ILE A 278 -5.59 -11.88 18.69
CA ILE A 278 -5.41 -13.34 18.68
C ILE A 278 -6.12 -14.00 17.49
N ASP A 279 -7.35 -13.57 17.16
CA ASP A 279 -8.11 -14.21 16.07
C ASP A 279 -7.52 -13.86 14.71
N LEU A 280 -7.01 -12.65 14.55
CA LEU A 280 -6.34 -12.22 13.33
C LEU A 280 -4.95 -12.84 13.17
N GLN A 281 -4.19 -12.95 14.28
CA GLN A 281 -2.91 -13.66 14.29
C GLN A 281 -3.07 -15.13 13.92
N GLN A 282 -4.16 -15.78 14.33
CA GLN A 282 -4.44 -17.16 13.94
C GLN A 282 -4.77 -17.30 12.47
N HIS A 283 -5.45 -16.32 11.87
CA HIS A 283 -5.78 -16.33 10.44
C HIS A 283 -4.55 -16.08 9.57
N ILE A 284 -3.76 -15.05 9.90
CA ILE A 284 -2.50 -14.75 9.21
C ILE A 284 -1.45 -15.84 9.43
N ALA A 285 -1.38 -16.45 10.62
CA ALA A 285 -0.50 -17.60 10.89
C ALA A 285 -1.00 -18.87 10.22
N GLY A 286 -2.30 -19.05 10.04
CA GLY A 286 -2.90 -20.17 9.32
C GLY A 286 -2.57 -20.16 7.84
N ALA A 287 -2.61 -18.99 7.21
CA ALA A 287 -2.21 -18.78 5.83
C ALA A 287 -0.73 -19.15 5.57
N ASN A 288 0.15 -18.87 6.54
CA ASN A 288 1.56 -19.25 6.47
C ASN A 288 1.84 -20.74 6.82
N THR A 289 0.90 -21.45 7.42
CA THR A 289 1.11 -22.87 7.86
C THR A 289 0.58 -23.91 6.89
N GLY A 290 -0.03 -23.53 5.79
CA GLY A 290 -0.54 -24.45 4.78
C GLY A 290 0.49 -25.42 4.16
N MET A 291 1.78 -25.27 4.48
CA MET A 291 2.87 -26.11 3.96
C MET A 291 3.50 -27.09 4.98
N PHE A 292 3.12 -27.05 6.25
CA PHE A 292 3.63 -28.00 7.25
C PHE A 292 2.49 -28.59 8.09
N GLY A 293 1.98 -29.72 7.60
CA GLY A 293 1.04 -30.53 8.34
C GLY A 293 1.63 -31.05 9.65
N GLY A 294 0.93 -30.80 10.75
CA GLY A 294 1.01 -31.59 11.95
C GLY A 294 1.94 -31.13 13.06
N MET A 295 1.59 -30.07 13.75
CA MET A 295 1.98 -29.92 15.16
C MET A 295 0.83 -29.26 15.93
N LYS A 296 0.18 -30.04 16.79
CA LYS A 296 -0.74 -29.55 17.82
C LYS A 296 0.09 -28.76 18.82
N THR A 297 -0.02 -27.44 18.81
CA THR A 297 0.53 -26.60 19.87
C THR A 297 -0.50 -26.41 20.96
N ASN A 298 -0.12 -26.75 22.19
CA ASN A 298 -0.93 -26.55 23.38
C ASN A 298 -1.15 -25.05 23.64
N LEU A 299 -2.38 -24.71 24.00
CA LEU A 299 -2.91 -23.35 24.17
C LEU A 299 -2.22 -22.51 25.27
N GLU A 300 -1.39 -23.12 26.11
CA GLU A 300 -0.75 -22.44 27.25
C GLU A 300 0.58 -21.73 26.92
N THR A 301 1.11 -21.89 25.69
CA THR A 301 2.41 -21.31 25.31
C THR A 301 2.28 -20.00 24.52
N ILE A 302 1.05 -19.54 24.25
CA ILE A 302 0.79 -18.40 23.34
C ILE A 302 0.78 -17.05 24.08
N THR A 303 0.78 -17.05 25.42
CA THR A 303 0.81 -15.81 26.21
C THR A 303 2.20 -15.22 26.43
N THR A 304 3.27 -15.84 25.98
CA THR A 304 4.65 -15.41 26.27
C THR A 304 5.62 -15.56 25.09
N GLY A 305 5.25 -15.25 23.87
CA GLY A 305 6.28 -15.34 22.85
C GLY A 305 5.83 -15.01 21.45
N LEU A 306 6.32 -13.90 20.95
CA LEU A 306 6.50 -13.71 19.51
C LEU A 306 7.25 -14.93 18.94
N PRO A 307 6.89 -15.44 17.76
CA PRO A 307 7.58 -16.56 17.16
C PRO A 307 9.07 -16.23 17.03
N LYS A 308 9.90 -17.12 17.57
CA LYS A 308 11.33 -17.08 17.41
C LYS A 308 11.64 -16.95 15.93
N SER A 309 12.50 -15.99 15.62
CA SER A 309 13.09 -15.71 14.33
C SER A 309 13.11 -16.92 13.40
N MET A 310 12.38 -16.88 12.31
CA MET A 310 12.72 -17.69 11.16
C MET A 310 14.04 -17.17 10.61
N SER A 311 15.10 -17.92 10.84
CA SER A 311 16.38 -17.70 10.18
C SER A 311 16.14 -17.79 8.67
N PHE A 312 16.54 -16.78 7.96
CA PHE A 312 16.68 -16.84 6.51
C PHE A 312 17.67 -17.96 6.19
N GLY A 313 17.15 -19.13 5.82
CA GLY A 313 17.94 -20.12 5.12
C GLY A 313 18.34 -19.54 3.77
N GLN A 314 19.63 -19.62 3.45
CA GLN A 314 20.13 -19.32 2.13
C GLN A 314 19.31 -20.11 1.10
N MET A 315 18.53 -19.43 0.29
CA MET A 315 17.89 -20.02 -0.89
C MET A 315 18.97 -20.20 -1.95
N SER A 316 19.43 -21.42 -2.12
CA SER A 316 20.03 -21.87 -3.36
C SER A 316 18.94 -21.85 -4.43
N ALA A 317 19.26 -21.32 -5.60
CA ALA A 317 18.40 -21.32 -6.78
C ALA A 317 17.88 -22.73 -7.05
N PRO A 318 16.58 -22.90 -7.29
CA PRO A 318 16.08 -24.13 -7.85
C PRO A 318 16.34 -24.14 -9.35
N ASP A 319 16.83 -25.31 -9.81
CA ASP A 319 16.97 -25.64 -11.20
C ASP A 319 15.63 -25.61 -11.94
N ASP A 320 15.71 -25.18 -13.18
CA ASP A 320 14.73 -25.19 -14.25
C ASP A 320 13.85 -26.45 -14.24
N ASP A 321 12.51 -26.27 -14.25
CA ASP A 321 11.61 -27.01 -15.15
C ASP A 321 10.14 -26.55 -14.96
N SER A 322 9.59 -26.07 -16.06
CA SER A 322 8.17 -26.14 -16.46
C SER A 322 7.08 -25.71 -15.48
N ASP A 323 6.63 -24.47 -15.58
CA ASP A 323 5.20 -24.10 -15.44
C ASP A 323 4.94 -22.71 -16.08
N ALA A 324 4.87 -22.68 -17.41
CA ALA A 324 4.65 -21.47 -18.20
C ALA A 324 3.17 -21.04 -18.32
N ASP A 325 2.25 -21.67 -17.56
CA ASP A 325 0.80 -21.47 -17.78
C ASP A 325 0.03 -20.93 -16.56
N ARG A 326 0.68 -20.29 -15.60
CA ARG A 326 -0.03 -19.76 -14.40
C ARG A 326 0.16 -18.28 -14.08
N GLU A 327 0.86 -17.52 -14.93
CA GLU A 327 1.19 -16.12 -14.63
C GLU A 327 0.14 -15.06 -15.02
N GLU A 328 -1.00 -15.47 -15.59
CA GLU A 328 -1.95 -14.51 -16.19
C GLU A 328 -3.07 -14.00 -15.25
N LYS A 329 -3.02 -14.23 -13.93
CA LYS A 329 -4.15 -13.91 -13.04
C LYS A 329 -3.88 -13.03 -11.83
N THR A 330 -2.73 -12.39 -11.71
CA THR A 330 -2.42 -11.57 -10.53
C THR A 330 -2.53 -10.06 -10.71
N SER A 331 -2.88 -9.59 -11.89
CA SER A 331 -3.06 -8.16 -12.16
C SER A 331 -4.53 -7.77 -12.10
N GLY A 332 -4.94 -7.02 -11.13
CA GLY A 332 -6.27 -6.38 -11.17
C GLY A 332 -7.22 -6.67 -10.02
N PHE A 333 -6.80 -6.41 -8.80
CA PHE A 333 -7.60 -6.62 -7.60
C PHE A 333 -9.00 -5.97 -7.65
N LEU A 334 -9.16 -4.84 -8.29
CA LEU A 334 -10.45 -4.15 -8.47
C LEU A 334 -11.03 -4.27 -9.88
N ASN A 335 -10.24 -4.58 -10.90
CA ASN A 335 -10.73 -4.63 -12.27
C ASN A 335 -11.71 -5.80 -12.53
N ASP A 336 -11.46 -6.98 -11.95
CA ASP A 336 -12.36 -8.14 -12.09
C ASP A 336 -13.72 -7.93 -11.42
N TYR A 337 -13.82 -7.02 -10.44
CA TYR A 337 -15.03 -6.74 -9.68
C TYR A 337 -15.79 -5.49 -10.13
N LEU A 338 -15.15 -4.57 -10.83
CA LEU A 338 -15.78 -3.30 -11.24
C LEU A 338 -16.41 -3.35 -12.62
N GLY A 339 -16.43 -4.52 -13.28
CA GLY A 339 -17.11 -4.79 -14.55
C GLY A 339 -16.92 -3.70 -15.60
N THR A 340 -16.00 -3.93 -16.55
CA THR A 340 -15.87 -3.15 -17.80
C THR A 340 -15.95 -1.63 -17.64
N ILE A 341 -14.99 -1.04 -16.96
CA ILE A 341 -14.56 0.32 -17.25
C ILE A 341 -13.36 0.16 -18.18
N GLU A 342 -13.54 0.45 -19.44
CA GLU A 342 -12.48 0.52 -20.45
C GLU A 342 -11.54 1.69 -20.10
N ASP A 343 -10.65 1.47 -19.14
CA ASP A 343 -9.46 2.26 -18.94
C ASP A 343 -8.34 1.27 -18.63
N GLN A 344 -7.53 1.03 -19.66
CA GLN A 344 -6.37 0.14 -19.67
C GLN A 344 -5.20 0.71 -18.86
N ASN A 345 -5.41 1.05 -17.59
CA ASN A 345 -4.33 1.29 -16.63
C ASN A 345 -4.57 0.37 -15.43
N GLU A 346 -4.06 -0.83 -15.58
CA GLU A 346 -4.09 -1.91 -14.60
C GLU A 346 -3.04 -1.63 -13.51
N ASN A 347 -3.41 -2.00 -12.29
CA ASN A 347 -2.55 -2.23 -11.12
C ASN A 347 -2.18 -1.04 -10.26
N ASP A 348 -3.12 -0.50 -9.45
CA ASP A 348 -2.74 0.38 -8.32
C ASP A 348 -3.82 0.50 -7.22
N ASP A 349 -4.64 -0.52 -6.98
CA ASP A 349 -5.71 -0.43 -5.97
C ASP A 349 -5.36 -1.16 -4.67
N GLU A 350 -5.18 -0.42 -3.59
CA GLU A 350 -4.72 -0.91 -2.31
C GLU A 350 -5.58 -0.46 -1.15
N PHE A 351 -5.51 -1.21 -0.05
CA PHE A 351 -6.36 -0.99 1.11
C PHE A 351 -5.55 -0.71 2.37
N ILE A 352 -5.90 0.35 3.08
CA ILE A 352 -5.40 0.63 4.42
C ILE A 352 -6.59 0.64 5.38
N PHE A 353 -6.48 -0.11 6.49
CA PHE A 353 -7.48 -0.15 7.55
C PHE A 353 -6.89 0.35 8.87
N PHE A 354 -7.60 1.22 9.54
CA PHE A 354 -7.26 1.74 10.85
C PHE A 354 -8.38 1.52 11.84
#